data_f0b65eef695b695d163e914e9a242958
#
_entry.id   f0b65eef695b695d163e914e9a242958
#
_cell.length_a   1.000
_cell.length_b   1.000
_cell.length_c   1.000
_cell.angle_alpha   90.00
_cell.angle_beta   90.00
_cell.angle_gamma   90.00
#
_symmetry.space_group_name_H-M   'P 1'
#
loop_
_entity.id
_entity.type
_entity.pdbx_description
1 polymer ?
#
loop_
_entity_poly.entity_id
_entity_poly.type
_entity_poly.pdbx_seq_one_letter_code
_entity_poly.pdbx_strand_id
1 'polypeptide(L)'
;MLELFEEMIVEKFKKYVSGYDMDDENISRKYFHSLRVMDFAKQIAISEDLSEHDIKVATVIGILHDYARFEQWKLYGTYSDVDSIDHGDFGVSLLFDKCEIDNFC
;
A
#
# COMPACT_ATOMS: atom_id res chain seq x y z
N MET A 1 8.72 -2.36 -19.24
CA MET A 1 9.53 -2.70 -18.07
C MET A 1 8.71 -2.73 -16.79
N LEU A 2 7.56 -3.40 -16.87
CA LEU A 2 6.65 -3.54 -15.73
C LEU A 2 7.28 -4.30 -14.56
N GLU A 3 8.06 -5.35 -14.86
CA GLU A 3 8.70 -6.15 -13.80
C GLU A 3 9.69 -5.34 -12.97
N LEU A 4 10.50 -4.51 -13.59
CA LEU A 4 11.44 -3.65 -12.89
C LEU A 4 10.72 -2.59 -12.06
N PHE A 5 9.64 -2.03 -12.59
CA PHE A 5 8.80 -1.08 -11.87
C PHE A 5 8.18 -1.73 -10.64
N GLU A 6 7.60 -2.93 -10.81
CA GLU A 6 6.99 -3.68 -9.72
C GLU A 6 8.02 -4.01 -8.62
N GLU A 7 9.20 -4.50 -8.99
CA GLU A 7 10.27 -4.77 -8.03
C GLU A 7 10.65 -3.53 -7.23
N MET A 8 10.76 -2.40 -7.92
CA MET A 8 11.11 -1.13 -7.29
C MET A 8 10.05 -0.67 -6.29
N ILE A 9 8.77 -0.74 -6.68
CA ILE A 9 7.68 -0.30 -5.79
C ILE A 9 7.54 -1.24 -4.59
N VAL A 10 7.72 -2.54 -4.77
CA VAL A 10 7.67 -3.52 -3.69
C VAL A 10 8.81 -3.29 -2.70
N GLU A 11 10.03 -3.01 -3.19
CA GLU A 11 11.17 -2.72 -2.31
C GLU A 11 10.92 -1.45 -1.48
N LYS A 12 10.36 -0.42 -2.08
CA LYS A 12 10.02 0.81 -1.36
C LYS A 12 8.95 0.58 -0.31
N PHE A 13 7.94 -0.23 -0.63
CA PHE A 13 6.88 -0.58 0.30
C PHE A 13 7.41 -1.43 1.45
N LYS A 14 8.26 -2.40 1.15
CA LYS A 14 8.93 -3.24 2.16
C LYS A 14 9.74 -2.38 3.13
N LYS A 15 10.47 -1.40 2.60
CA LYS A 15 11.23 -0.46 3.42
C LYS A 15 10.31 0.34 4.36
N TYR A 16 9.18 0.81 3.85
CA TYR A 16 8.18 1.50 4.66
C TYR A 16 7.68 0.62 5.80
N VAL A 17 7.25 -0.61 5.47
CA VAL A 17 6.67 -1.53 6.46
C VAL A 17 7.73 -1.99 7.47
N SER A 18 9.02 -2.02 7.09
CA SER A 18 10.10 -2.39 8.00
C SER A 18 10.24 -1.43 9.17
N GLY A 19 9.65 -0.23 9.11
CA GLY A 19 9.57 0.70 10.23
C GLY A 19 8.56 0.28 11.30
N TYR A 20 7.75 -0.74 11.03
CA TYR A 20 6.79 -1.32 11.96
C TYR A 20 7.25 -2.70 12.40
N ASP A 21 6.55 -3.29 13.39
CA ASP A 21 6.91 -4.60 13.92
C ASP A 21 6.39 -5.73 13.02
N MET A 22 7.25 -6.27 12.17
CA MET A 22 6.89 -7.37 11.26
C MET A 22 6.69 -8.70 11.99
N ASP A 23 7.13 -8.82 13.24
CA ASP A 23 6.85 -10.00 14.07
C ASP A 23 5.40 -9.99 14.56
N ASP A 24 4.74 -8.84 14.55
CA ASP A 24 3.31 -8.73 14.81
C ASP A 24 2.54 -9.30 13.61
N GLU A 25 1.75 -10.35 13.86
CA GLU A 25 0.96 -11.01 12.80
C GLU A 25 0.01 -10.04 12.08
N ASN A 26 -0.52 -9.03 12.78
CA ASN A 26 -1.44 -8.07 12.18
C ASN A 26 -0.72 -7.19 11.16
N ILE A 27 0.52 -6.84 11.44
CA ILE A 27 1.36 -6.08 10.51
C ILE A 27 1.76 -6.94 9.30
N SER A 28 2.27 -8.15 9.54
CA SER A 28 2.71 -9.03 8.46
C SER A 28 1.57 -9.45 7.55
N ARG A 29 0.38 -9.74 8.11
CA ARG A 29 -0.82 -10.06 7.31
C ARG A 29 -1.20 -8.91 6.39
N LYS A 30 -1.15 -7.68 6.90
CA LYS A 30 -1.49 -6.49 6.11
C LYS A 30 -0.47 -6.26 5.00
N TYR A 31 0.80 -6.51 5.27
CA TYR A 31 1.86 -6.45 4.28
C TYR A 31 1.57 -7.41 3.12
N PHE A 32 1.36 -8.70 3.41
CA PHE A 32 1.10 -9.69 2.37
C PHE A 32 -0.25 -9.45 1.67
N HIS A 33 -1.26 -8.97 2.39
CA HIS A 33 -2.54 -8.57 1.80
C HIS A 33 -2.33 -7.46 0.75
N SER A 34 -1.53 -6.44 1.09
CA SER A 34 -1.25 -5.35 0.17
C SER A 34 -0.53 -5.82 -1.09
N LEU A 35 0.40 -6.77 -0.96
CA LEU A 35 1.07 -7.37 -2.12
C LEU A 35 0.09 -8.14 -3.01
N ARG A 36 -0.87 -8.88 -2.40
CA ARG A 36 -1.88 -9.61 -3.17
C ARG A 36 -2.83 -8.67 -3.90
N VAL A 37 -3.26 -7.59 -3.24
CA VAL A 37 -4.14 -6.59 -3.87
C VAL A 37 -3.42 -5.89 -5.01
N MET A 38 -2.14 -5.58 -4.83
CA MET A 38 -1.30 -5.04 -5.91
C MET A 38 -1.31 -5.96 -7.13
N ASP A 39 -1.08 -7.25 -6.92
CA ASP A 39 -1.05 -8.22 -8.02
C ASP A 39 -2.40 -8.34 -8.71
N PHE A 40 -3.50 -8.40 -7.96
CA PHE A 40 -4.84 -8.42 -8.53
C PHE A 40 -5.14 -7.16 -9.34
N ALA A 41 -4.80 -5.99 -8.83
CA ALA A 41 -5.01 -4.72 -9.54
C ALA A 41 -4.24 -4.71 -10.86
N LYS A 42 -2.99 -5.16 -10.83
CA LYS A 42 -2.16 -5.29 -12.03
C LYS A 42 -2.77 -6.24 -13.05
N GLN A 43 -3.21 -7.42 -12.61
CA GLN A 43 -3.80 -8.43 -13.50
C GLN A 43 -5.10 -7.94 -14.13
N ILE A 44 -5.94 -7.25 -13.38
CA ILE A 44 -7.17 -6.67 -13.90
C ILE A 44 -6.84 -5.63 -14.98
N ALA A 45 -5.88 -4.74 -14.71
CA ALA A 45 -5.46 -3.72 -15.67
C ALA A 45 -4.93 -4.33 -16.97
N ILE A 46 -4.14 -5.41 -16.86
CA ILE A 46 -3.63 -6.14 -18.03
C ILE A 46 -4.80 -6.78 -18.81
N SER A 47 -5.74 -7.42 -18.10
CA SER A 47 -6.88 -8.08 -18.75
C SER A 47 -7.81 -7.10 -19.46
N GLU A 48 -7.89 -5.86 -18.99
CA GLU A 48 -8.66 -4.79 -19.62
C GLU A 48 -7.89 -4.06 -20.73
N ASP A 49 -6.72 -4.56 -21.07
CA ASP A 49 -5.88 -4.03 -22.14
C ASP A 49 -5.53 -2.56 -21.97
N LEU A 50 -5.26 -2.15 -20.72
CA LEU A 50 -4.88 -0.78 -20.39
C LEU A 50 -3.44 -0.50 -20.85
N SER A 51 -3.10 0.79 -20.98
CA SER A 51 -1.75 1.21 -21.31
C SER A 51 -0.75 0.82 -20.23
N GLU A 52 0.54 0.76 -20.57
CA GLU A 52 1.60 0.49 -19.60
C GLU A 52 1.56 1.50 -18.44
N HIS A 53 1.33 2.78 -18.75
CA HIS A 53 1.18 3.81 -17.72
C HIS A 53 0.04 3.49 -16.75
N ASP A 54 -1.13 3.12 -17.28
CA ASP A 54 -2.30 2.83 -16.46
C ASP A 54 -2.13 1.55 -15.64
N ILE A 55 -1.41 0.56 -16.18
CA ILE A 55 -1.06 -0.65 -15.44
C ILE A 55 -0.16 -0.29 -14.24
N LYS A 56 0.82 0.59 -14.45
CA LYS A 56 1.68 1.08 -13.36
C LYS A 56 0.88 1.81 -12.29
N VAL A 57 -0.06 2.67 -12.71
CA VAL A 57 -0.94 3.40 -11.78
C VAL A 57 -1.77 2.41 -10.95
N ALA A 58 -2.37 1.41 -11.59
CA ALA A 58 -3.15 0.38 -10.90
C ALA A 58 -2.29 -0.38 -9.88
N THR A 59 -1.05 -0.69 -10.24
CA THR A 59 -0.10 -1.37 -9.36
C THR A 59 0.18 -0.54 -8.10
N VAL A 60 0.44 0.75 -8.27
CA VAL A 60 0.69 1.67 -7.15
C VAL A 60 -0.54 1.81 -6.26
N ILE A 61 -1.72 1.99 -6.86
CA ILE A 61 -2.97 2.09 -6.11
C ILE A 61 -3.17 0.82 -5.28
N GLY A 62 -2.96 -0.35 -5.88
CA GLY A 62 -3.14 -1.62 -5.20
C GLY A 62 -2.25 -1.77 -3.97
N ILE A 63 -0.96 -1.46 -4.10
CA ILE A 63 -0.02 -1.64 -2.99
C ILE A 63 -0.24 -0.58 -1.89
N LEU A 64 -0.71 0.60 -2.23
CA LEU A 64 -0.89 1.70 -1.28
C LEU A 64 -2.31 1.84 -0.75
N HIS A 65 -3.27 1.02 -1.19
CA HIS A 65 -4.68 1.20 -0.82
C HIS A 65 -4.94 1.16 0.69
N ASP A 66 -4.16 0.38 1.43
CA ASP A 66 -4.27 0.26 2.88
C ASP A 66 -3.05 0.88 3.59
N TYR A 67 -2.44 1.91 2.98
CA TYR A 67 -1.22 2.52 3.47
C TYR A 67 -1.30 2.91 4.95
N ALA A 68 -2.43 3.47 5.38
CA ALA A 68 -2.62 3.95 6.75
C ALA A 68 -2.85 2.84 7.77
N ARG A 69 -3.12 1.60 7.34
CA ARG A 69 -3.42 0.49 8.27
C ARG A 69 -2.27 0.21 9.23
N PHE A 70 -1.02 0.36 8.76
CA PHE A 70 0.16 0.11 9.59
C PHE A 70 0.23 1.14 10.73
N GLU A 71 0.05 2.42 10.42
CA GLU A 71 0.05 3.49 11.42
C GLU A 71 -1.17 3.40 12.31
N GLN A 72 -2.34 3.07 11.77
CA GLN A 72 -3.56 2.85 12.52
C GLN A 72 -3.36 1.76 13.59
N TRP A 73 -2.80 0.62 13.21
CA TRP A 73 -2.52 -0.46 14.16
C TRP A 73 -1.54 -0.02 15.25
N LYS A 74 -0.46 0.66 14.86
CA LYS A 74 0.55 1.17 15.79
C LYS A 74 -0.06 2.14 16.82
N LEU A 75 -0.92 3.05 16.36
CA LEU A 75 -1.48 4.10 17.22
C LEU A 75 -2.68 3.61 18.04
N TYR A 76 -3.51 2.76 17.50
CA TYR A 76 -4.81 2.40 18.07
C TYR A 76 -4.96 0.94 18.45
N GLY A 77 -4.10 0.06 17.96
CA GLY A 77 -4.19 -1.38 18.22
C GLY A 77 -5.42 -2.04 17.63
N THR A 78 -6.00 -1.45 16.59
CA THR A 78 -7.19 -1.98 15.90
C THR A 78 -7.19 -1.54 14.44
N TYR A 79 -7.88 -2.32 13.60
CA TYR A 79 -8.18 -1.94 12.22
C TYR A 79 -9.62 -1.44 12.07
N SER A 80 -10.33 -1.23 13.17
CA SER A 80 -11.69 -0.69 13.15
C SER A 80 -11.66 0.83 12.94
N ASP A 81 -12.16 1.32 11.82
CA ASP A 81 -12.22 2.75 11.53
C ASP A 81 -13.17 3.46 12.51
N VAL A 82 -14.23 2.78 12.95
CA VAL A 82 -15.20 3.33 13.90
C VAL A 82 -14.55 3.56 15.27
N ASP A 83 -13.66 2.66 15.69
CA ASP A 83 -13.02 2.73 17.00
C ASP A 83 -11.72 3.54 17.00
N SER A 84 -11.30 4.05 15.85
CA SER A 84 -10.03 4.80 15.72
C SER A 84 -10.16 5.96 14.76
N ILE A 85 -9.82 5.76 13.50
CA ILE A 85 -9.78 6.79 12.46
C ILE A 85 -10.14 6.15 11.12
N ASP A 86 -10.76 6.91 10.21
CA ASP A 86 -10.99 6.43 8.86
C ASP A 86 -9.66 6.22 8.13
N HIS A 87 -9.34 4.97 7.79
CA HIS A 87 -8.05 4.64 7.20
C HIS A 87 -7.86 5.23 5.80
N GLY A 88 -8.93 5.43 5.04
CA GLY A 88 -8.85 6.07 3.73
C GLY A 88 -8.44 7.53 3.86
N ASP A 89 -9.12 8.29 4.71
CA ASP A 89 -8.79 9.69 4.97
C ASP A 89 -7.40 9.83 5.60
N PHE A 90 -7.07 8.95 6.54
CA PHE A 90 -5.77 8.94 7.18
C PHE A 90 -4.66 8.64 6.17
N GLY A 91 -4.91 7.71 5.23
CA GLY A 91 -3.97 7.40 4.15
C GLY A 91 -3.71 8.60 3.25
N VAL A 92 -4.76 9.33 2.89
CA VAL A 92 -4.63 10.57 2.10
C VAL A 92 -3.79 11.59 2.87
N SER A 93 -4.05 11.77 4.17
CA SER A 93 -3.28 12.67 5.01
C SER A 93 -1.79 12.30 5.07
N LEU A 94 -1.48 11.02 5.32
CA LEU A 94 -0.09 10.56 5.39
C LEU A 94 0.63 10.71 4.05
N LEU A 95 -0.01 10.28 2.97
CA LEU A 95 0.62 10.26 1.65
C LEU A 95 0.79 11.67 1.07
N PHE A 96 -0.22 12.53 1.21
CA PHE A 96 -0.23 13.82 0.52
C PHE A 96 0.06 14.99 1.46
N ASP A 97 -0.59 15.08 2.61
CA ASP A 97 -0.36 16.19 3.55
C ASP A 97 1.02 16.11 4.19
N LYS A 98 1.49 14.90 4.47
CA LYS A 98 2.83 14.64 5.02
C LYS A 98 3.87 14.35 3.95
N CYS A 99 3.49 14.38 2.68
CA CYS A 99 4.36 14.16 1.52
C CYS A 99 5.04 12.78 1.52
N GLU A 100 4.48 11.78 2.19
CA GLU A 100 5.07 10.44 2.24
C GLU A 100 4.99 9.74 0.87
N ILE A 101 4.08 10.17 -0.01
CA ILE A 101 3.99 9.66 -1.39
C ILE A 101 5.32 9.83 -2.14
N ASP A 102 6.11 10.84 -1.80
CA ASP A 102 7.40 11.09 -2.45
C ASP A 102 8.38 9.93 -2.26
N ASN A 103 8.20 9.13 -1.21
CA ASN A 103 9.02 7.94 -0.96
C ASN A 103 8.77 6.83 -1.99
N PHE A 104 7.68 6.92 -2.76
CA PHE A 104 7.25 5.91 -3.74
C PHE A 104 7.33 6.40 -5.20
N CYS A 105 7.76 7.61 -5.42
CA CYS A 105 7.86 8.22 -6.77
C CYS A 105 9.28 8.27 -7.28
#